data_36b5e49e179c43367c7a28753ec0dbb2
#
_entry.id   36b5e49e179c43367c7a28753ec0dbb2
#
_cell.length_a   1.000
_cell.length_b   1.000
_cell.length_c   1.000
_cell.angle_alpha   90.00
_cell.angle_beta   90.00
_cell.angle_gamma   90.00
#
_symmetry.space_group_name_H-M   'P 1'
#
loop_
_entity.id
_entity.type
_entity.pdbx_description
1 polymer ?
#
loop_
_entity_poly.entity_id
_entity_poly.type
_entity_poly.pdbx_seq_one_letter_code
_entity_poly.pdbx_strand_id
1 'polypeptide(L)'
;KYNLLLDFYLNYKKNVKSINSNFDITGGYSWQKFHRIGHDYSYATSGEYAGEKYQGVATKYSGSQNQLVSFFGRVNYSLLDRYLLTVTVREDGTSRFSEEHRWGTFPSLALAWRLLEEPWMKGAKSVMNDFKIRAGWGITGQQDLGDDFFPYLPVYMIGKDQYRYPDGNGGWITVIKANGYNADLKWEETTTWNAGIDMAFLNNRVTTSIDFYKRNTEDLLNWVTVDAGSNLTNSMNANIGSLENIGAEFAITDRPIVKKNFTWTTSYNVAWNKNKITKLLKGDDKDYFVATGDGISAGTGGTVLAHKVGYPASSFYVYEQVYDENGKAIEGMFVDRNGDGVINSDDKYMYHSKDPKVTMNWTNTFNFKNWDF
;
A
#
# COMPACT_ATOMS: atom_id res chain seq x y z
N LYS A 1 -11.58 -9.01 19.14
CA LYS A 1 -10.50 -9.33 18.18
C LYS A 1 -9.35 -9.97 18.94
N TYR A 2 -8.77 -11.02 18.41
CA TYR A 2 -7.47 -11.53 18.85
C TYR A 2 -6.68 -12.06 17.66
N ASN A 3 -5.36 -11.98 17.76
CA ASN A 3 -4.44 -12.54 16.80
C ASN A 3 -3.52 -13.51 17.52
N LEU A 4 -3.29 -14.66 16.91
CA LEU A 4 -2.31 -15.64 17.36
C LEU A 4 -1.16 -15.67 16.38
N LEU A 5 0.05 -15.68 16.90
CA LEU A 5 1.28 -15.76 16.13
C LEU A 5 2.14 -16.88 16.71
N LEU A 6 2.65 -17.73 15.83
CA LEU A 6 3.68 -18.73 16.13
C LEU A 6 4.80 -18.57 15.13
N ASP A 7 5.99 -18.24 15.62
CA ASP A 7 7.22 -18.19 14.83
C ASP A 7 8.20 -19.23 15.34
N PHE A 8 8.73 -20.01 14.42
CA PHE A 8 9.83 -20.93 14.68
C PHE A 8 10.91 -20.71 13.64
N TYR A 9 12.15 -20.47 14.09
CA TYR A 9 13.28 -20.31 13.18
C TYR A 9 14.57 -20.84 13.78
N LEU A 10 15.46 -21.24 12.90
CA LEU A 10 16.83 -21.62 13.20
C LEU A 10 17.78 -20.62 12.56
N ASN A 11 18.79 -20.24 13.31
CA ASN A 11 19.84 -19.35 12.83
C ASN A 11 21.20 -20.02 12.99
N TYR A 12 21.99 -20.02 11.91
CA TYR A 12 23.36 -20.54 11.90
C TYR A 12 24.32 -19.44 11.50
N LYS A 13 25.30 -19.15 12.37
CA LYS A 13 26.36 -18.17 12.14
C LYS A 13 27.69 -18.83 12.03
N LYS A 14 28.46 -18.51 11.00
CA LYS A 14 29.82 -19.01 10.78
C LYS A 14 30.73 -17.90 10.32
N ASN A 15 31.83 -17.70 11.07
CA ASN A 15 32.95 -16.89 10.62
C ASN A 15 34.04 -17.83 10.06
N VAL A 16 34.47 -17.62 8.82
CA VAL A 16 35.52 -18.37 8.14
C VAL A 16 36.71 -17.43 7.99
N LYS A 17 37.57 -17.44 9.00
CA LYS A 17 38.73 -16.53 9.12
C LYS A 17 39.70 -16.62 7.94
N SER A 18 39.89 -17.83 7.36
CA SER A 18 40.82 -18.06 6.23
C SER A 18 40.50 -17.24 4.99
N ILE A 19 39.23 -16.89 4.78
CA ILE A 19 38.73 -16.09 3.64
C ILE A 19 38.07 -14.78 4.08
N ASN A 20 38.22 -14.42 5.37
CA ASN A 20 37.55 -13.23 5.96
C ASN A 20 36.06 -13.13 5.58
N SER A 21 35.34 -14.24 5.78
CA SER A 21 33.93 -14.34 5.40
C SER A 21 33.04 -14.65 6.59
N ASN A 22 31.90 -13.97 6.65
CA ASN A 22 30.87 -14.21 7.64
C ASN A 22 29.59 -14.68 6.94
N PHE A 23 29.03 -15.77 7.46
CA PHE A 23 27.75 -16.32 7.04
C PHE A 23 26.76 -16.21 8.21
N ASP A 24 25.56 -15.73 7.94
CA ASP A 24 24.43 -15.76 8.87
C ASP A 24 23.21 -16.27 8.09
N ILE A 25 22.84 -17.51 8.35
CA ILE A 25 21.80 -18.24 7.65
C ILE A 25 20.63 -18.44 8.59
N THR A 26 19.44 -18.01 8.20
CA THR A 26 18.21 -18.19 8.96
C THR A 26 17.20 -18.93 8.09
N GLY A 27 16.53 -19.92 8.65
CA GLY A 27 15.39 -20.58 8.02
C GLY A 27 14.29 -20.78 9.04
N GLY A 28 13.05 -20.61 8.63
CA GLY A 28 11.96 -20.65 9.60
C GLY A 28 10.57 -20.80 9.00
N TYR A 29 9.64 -20.91 9.90
CA TYR A 29 8.22 -21.07 9.70
C TYR A 29 7.48 -20.04 10.55
N SER A 30 6.44 -19.43 9.99
CA SER A 30 5.54 -18.53 10.69
C SER A 30 4.10 -18.94 10.42
N TRP A 31 3.27 -18.93 11.46
CA TRP A 31 1.85 -19.12 11.35
C TRP A 31 1.13 -18.01 12.09
N GLN A 32 0.15 -17.40 11.40
CA GLN A 32 -0.66 -16.35 11.97
C GLN A 32 -2.14 -16.67 11.79
N LYS A 33 -2.91 -16.44 12.82
CA LYS A 33 -4.38 -16.53 12.79
C LYS A 33 -4.98 -15.21 13.27
N PHE A 34 -5.76 -14.61 12.41
CA PHE A 34 -6.53 -13.42 12.72
C PHE A 34 -7.97 -13.81 13.00
N HIS A 35 -8.51 -13.40 14.13
CA HIS A 35 -9.89 -13.67 14.49
C HIS A 35 -10.60 -12.38 14.90
N ARG A 36 -11.71 -12.11 14.22
CA ARG A 36 -12.55 -10.95 14.48
C ARG A 36 -13.99 -11.41 14.74
N ILE A 37 -14.55 -10.97 15.84
CA ILE A 37 -15.96 -11.13 16.18
C ILE A 37 -16.56 -9.73 16.27
N GLY A 38 -17.64 -9.49 15.58
CA GLY A 38 -18.44 -8.28 15.65
C GLY A 38 -19.88 -8.59 16.09
N HIS A 39 -20.46 -7.65 16.79
CA HIS A 39 -21.88 -7.62 17.12
C HIS A 39 -22.44 -6.30 16.62
N ASP A 40 -23.38 -6.34 15.71
CA ASP A 40 -24.10 -5.16 15.25
C ASP A 40 -25.40 -5.03 16.04
N TYR A 41 -25.59 -3.86 16.64
CA TYR A 41 -26.81 -3.53 17.36
C TYR A 41 -27.60 -2.54 16.51
N SER A 42 -28.92 -2.78 16.35
CA SER A 42 -29.80 -1.82 15.72
C SER A 42 -30.65 -1.10 16.77
N TYR A 43 -31.02 0.11 16.40
CA TYR A 43 -31.94 0.93 17.18
C TYR A 43 -33.21 1.15 16.37
N ALA A 44 -34.38 1.15 17.04
CA ALA A 44 -35.61 1.56 16.41
C ALA A 44 -35.57 3.07 16.12
N THR A 45 -35.79 3.46 14.86
CA THR A 45 -35.80 4.86 14.41
C THR A 45 -37.22 5.42 14.25
N SER A 46 -38.23 4.55 14.31
CA SER A 46 -39.66 4.92 14.19
C SER A 46 -40.53 3.87 14.90
N GLY A 47 -41.78 4.25 15.23
CA GLY A 47 -42.74 3.41 15.89
C GLY A 47 -42.64 3.47 17.41
N GLU A 48 -43.28 2.49 18.09
CA GLU A 48 -43.36 2.40 19.57
C GLU A 48 -42.01 2.38 20.27
N TYR A 49 -40.97 1.87 19.59
CA TYR A 49 -39.61 1.71 20.14
C TYR A 49 -38.62 2.73 19.55
N ALA A 50 -39.09 3.84 18.96
CA ALA A 50 -38.24 4.86 18.40
C ALA A 50 -37.33 5.48 19.48
N GLY A 51 -36.03 5.44 19.26
CA GLY A 51 -35.04 5.95 20.22
C GLY A 51 -34.67 5.01 21.37
N GLU A 52 -35.34 3.86 21.54
CA GLU A 52 -34.94 2.87 22.51
C GLU A 52 -33.81 2.00 22.00
N LYS A 53 -32.78 1.88 22.82
CA LYS A 53 -31.69 0.95 22.57
C LYS A 53 -32.18 -0.46 22.82
N TYR A 54 -32.26 -1.28 21.78
CA TYR A 54 -32.53 -2.72 21.98
C TYR A 54 -31.36 -3.34 22.75
N GLN A 55 -31.48 -3.40 24.07
CA GLN A 55 -30.51 -4.07 24.91
C GLN A 55 -30.70 -5.58 24.78
N GLY A 56 -29.67 -6.23 24.26
CA GLY A 56 -29.53 -7.68 24.37
C GLY A 56 -29.85 -8.52 23.14
N VAL A 57 -30.27 -7.94 22.02
CA VAL A 57 -30.39 -8.67 20.76
C VAL A 57 -29.31 -8.21 19.78
N ALA A 58 -28.25 -9.00 19.68
CA ALA A 58 -27.35 -8.87 18.58
C ALA A 58 -28.12 -9.17 17.29
N THR A 59 -28.42 -8.16 16.49
CA THR A 59 -29.15 -8.33 15.23
C THR A 59 -28.31 -9.05 14.19
N LYS A 60 -26.99 -9.04 14.36
CA LYS A 60 -26.06 -9.75 13.51
C LYS A 60 -24.79 -10.13 14.28
N TYR A 61 -24.52 -11.41 14.34
CA TYR A 61 -23.24 -11.93 14.74
C TYR A 61 -22.37 -12.09 13.49
N SER A 62 -21.26 -11.39 13.44
CA SER A 62 -20.26 -11.57 12.39
C SER A 62 -18.97 -12.11 13.00
N GLY A 63 -18.59 -13.31 12.57
CA GLY A 63 -17.31 -13.90 12.93
C GLY A 63 -16.49 -14.12 11.67
N SER A 64 -15.27 -13.67 11.65
CA SER A 64 -14.36 -13.88 10.56
C SER A 64 -13.00 -14.32 11.05
N GLN A 65 -12.36 -15.19 10.30
CA GLN A 65 -10.99 -15.59 10.58
C GLN A 65 -10.25 -15.79 9.26
N ASN A 66 -9.00 -15.39 9.24
CA ASN A 66 -8.08 -15.74 8.18
C ASN A 66 -6.76 -16.23 8.78
N GLN A 67 -6.05 -17.00 7.99
CA GLN A 67 -4.77 -17.58 8.38
C GLN A 67 -3.73 -17.28 7.31
N LEU A 68 -2.50 -17.08 7.80
CA LEU A 68 -1.33 -16.91 6.98
C LEU A 68 -0.28 -17.93 7.46
N VAL A 69 0.27 -18.67 6.53
CA VAL A 69 1.36 -19.64 6.76
C VAL A 69 2.53 -19.21 5.91
N SER A 70 3.72 -19.20 6.48
CA SER A 70 4.91 -18.74 5.78
C SER A 70 6.10 -19.64 6.04
N PHE A 71 6.86 -19.92 4.99
CA PHE A 71 8.18 -20.50 5.06
C PHE A 71 9.19 -19.49 4.56
N PHE A 72 10.29 -19.32 5.25
CA PHE A 72 11.30 -18.35 4.82
C PHE A 72 12.72 -18.84 5.02
N GLY A 73 13.58 -18.37 4.13
CA GLY A 73 15.01 -18.55 4.22
C GLY A 73 15.74 -17.24 3.94
N ARG A 74 16.77 -16.93 4.72
CA ARG A 74 17.63 -15.76 4.53
C ARG A 74 19.07 -16.15 4.68
N VAL A 75 19.91 -15.67 3.78
CA VAL A 75 21.36 -15.75 3.85
C VAL A 75 21.93 -14.33 3.83
N ASN A 76 22.63 -13.97 4.90
CA ASN A 76 23.47 -12.79 4.93
C ASN A 76 24.92 -13.25 4.80
N TYR A 77 25.62 -12.70 3.83
CA TYR A 77 27.02 -12.99 3.56
C TYR A 77 27.83 -11.70 3.56
N SER A 78 28.95 -11.72 4.27
CA SER A 78 29.91 -10.61 4.28
C SER A 78 31.28 -11.16 3.90
N LEU A 79 31.88 -10.57 2.88
CA LEU A 79 33.24 -10.85 2.44
C LEU A 79 34.12 -9.65 2.74
N LEU A 80 35.23 -9.87 3.45
CA LEU A 80 36.24 -8.87 3.81
C LEU A 80 35.65 -7.66 4.57
N ASP A 81 34.46 -7.80 5.18
CA ASP A 81 33.66 -6.71 5.75
C ASP A 81 33.39 -5.53 4.78
N ARG A 82 33.53 -5.76 3.47
CA ARG A 82 33.34 -4.77 2.39
C ARG A 82 32.17 -5.10 1.51
N TYR A 83 32.04 -6.34 1.10
CA TYR A 83 31.00 -6.80 0.18
C TYR A 83 29.94 -7.55 0.98
N LEU A 84 28.75 -7.00 1.00
CA LEU A 84 27.63 -7.53 1.76
C LEU A 84 26.55 -8.01 0.79
N LEU A 85 26.08 -9.21 0.99
CA LEU A 85 25.00 -9.82 0.20
C LEU A 85 23.92 -10.33 1.16
N THR A 86 22.69 -10.00 0.89
CA THR A 86 21.53 -10.61 1.53
C THR A 86 20.63 -11.20 0.46
N VAL A 87 20.31 -12.48 0.60
CA VAL A 87 19.31 -13.18 -0.21
C VAL A 87 18.21 -13.66 0.73
N THR A 88 16.97 -13.36 0.39
CA THR A 88 15.80 -13.86 1.12
C THR A 88 14.80 -14.46 0.15
N VAL A 89 14.22 -15.60 0.51
CA VAL A 89 13.06 -16.17 -0.18
C VAL A 89 12.00 -16.44 0.89
N ARG A 90 10.78 -16.02 0.62
CA ARG A 90 9.62 -16.27 1.47
C ARG A 90 8.49 -16.83 0.62
N GLU A 91 7.89 -17.89 1.10
CA GLU A 91 6.70 -18.52 0.54
C GLU A 91 5.56 -18.33 1.52
N ASP A 92 4.53 -17.58 1.12
CA ASP A 92 3.40 -17.21 1.96
C ASP A 92 2.11 -17.82 1.42
N GLY A 93 1.36 -18.55 2.27
CA GLY A 93 0.07 -19.10 1.95
C GLY A 93 -1.04 -18.48 2.76
N THR A 94 -2.07 -17.95 2.10
CA THR A 94 -3.21 -17.30 2.74
C THR A 94 -4.51 -18.08 2.56
N SER A 95 -5.38 -18.06 3.57
CA SER A 95 -6.74 -18.61 3.46
C SER A 95 -7.73 -17.69 2.72
N ARG A 96 -7.29 -16.50 2.28
CA ARG A 96 -8.13 -15.54 1.55
C ARG A 96 -8.30 -15.87 0.07
N PHE A 97 -7.45 -16.73 -0.48
CA PHE A 97 -7.48 -17.14 -1.89
C PHE A 97 -7.76 -18.63 -2.05
N SER A 98 -8.20 -19.02 -3.22
CA SER A 98 -8.48 -20.41 -3.58
C SER A 98 -7.22 -21.28 -3.47
N GLU A 99 -7.40 -22.59 -3.51
CA GLU A 99 -6.30 -23.55 -3.38
C GLU A 99 -5.21 -23.35 -4.43
N GLU A 100 -5.60 -22.98 -5.64
CA GLU A 100 -4.70 -22.76 -6.77
C GLU A 100 -3.90 -21.45 -6.67
N HIS A 101 -4.41 -20.45 -5.91
CA HIS A 101 -3.85 -19.09 -5.86
C HIS A 101 -3.39 -18.63 -4.48
N ARG A 102 -3.50 -19.51 -3.47
CA ARG A 102 -3.19 -19.12 -2.06
C ARG A 102 -1.73 -18.88 -1.76
N TRP A 103 -0.81 -19.48 -2.53
CA TRP A 103 0.61 -19.40 -2.31
C TRP A 103 1.25 -18.32 -3.19
N GLY A 104 2.12 -17.52 -2.58
CA GLY A 104 2.94 -16.52 -3.25
C GLY A 104 4.40 -16.64 -2.83
N THR A 105 5.30 -16.54 -3.81
CA THR A 105 6.76 -16.61 -3.60
C THR A 105 7.37 -15.23 -3.71
N PHE A 106 8.05 -14.78 -2.66
CA PHE A 106 8.57 -13.41 -2.54
C PHE A 106 10.10 -13.43 -2.34
N PRO A 107 10.87 -13.46 -3.43
CA PRO A 107 12.32 -13.38 -3.37
C PRO A 107 12.80 -11.94 -3.20
N SER A 108 13.98 -11.78 -2.57
CA SER A 108 14.69 -10.50 -2.53
C SER A 108 16.19 -10.67 -2.51
N LEU A 109 16.89 -9.70 -3.10
CA LEU A 109 18.34 -9.63 -3.19
C LEU A 109 18.78 -8.22 -2.79
N ALA A 110 19.74 -8.11 -1.87
CA ALA A 110 20.37 -6.84 -1.52
C ALA A 110 21.88 -6.98 -1.56
N LEU A 111 22.52 -6.00 -2.17
CA LEU A 111 23.97 -5.86 -2.27
C LEU A 111 24.37 -4.55 -1.61
N ALA A 112 25.48 -4.58 -0.85
CA ALA A 112 26.11 -3.37 -0.37
C ALA A 112 27.62 -3.47 -0.45
N TRP A 113 28.24 -2.39 -0.87
CA TRP A 113 29.69 -2.26 -0.99
C TRP A 113 30.18 -1.12 -0.11
N ARG A 114 30.93 -1.44 0.93
CA ARG A 114 31.58 -0.47 1.81
C ARG A 114 32.84 0.06 1.14
N LEU A 115 32.66 1.05 0.30
CA LEU A 115 33.71 1.60 -0.57
C LEU A 115 34.87 2.19 0.24
N LEU A 116 34.58 2.80 1.37
CA LEU A 116 35.60 3.39 2.25
C LEU A 116 36.59 2.36 2.81
N GLU A 117 36.20 1.08 2.86
CA GLU A 117 37.08 0.01 3.35
C GLU A 117 38.05 -0.51 2.28
N GLU A 118 37.97 -0.01 1.05
CA GLU A 118 38.88 -0.34 -0.02
C GLU A 118 40.29 0.23 0.21
N PRO A 119 41.36 -0.52 -0.15
CA PRO A 119 42.75 -0.07 0.06
C PRO A 119 43.09 1.27 -0.59
N TRP A 120 42.49 1.56 -1.75
CA TRP A 120 42.71 2.80 -2.50
C TRP A 120 41.94 3.99 -1.93
N MET A 121 40.96 3.77 -1.02
CA MET A 121 40.20 4.81 -0.32
C MET A 121 40.81 5.25 1.03
N LYS A 122 41.98 4.70 1.41
CA LYS A 122 42.62 5.02 2.72
C LYS A 122 42.77 6.50 2.99
N GLY A 123 43.10 7.28 1.96
CA GLY A 123 43.27 8.74 2.07
C GLY A 123 41.97 9.47 2.43
N ALA A 124 40.82 8.96 2.02
CA ALA A 124 39.50 9.54 2.29
C ALA A 124 39.05 9.32 3.76
N LYS A 125 39.61 8.35 4.48
CA LYS A 125 39.29 8.09 5.89
C LYS A 125 39.60 9.25 6.84
N SER A 126 40.42 10.19 6.42
CA SER A 126 40.68 11.42 7.18
C SER A 126 39.49 12.38 7.23
N VAL A 127 38.59 12.30 6.24
CA VAL A 127 37.41 13.19 6.09
C VAL A 127 36.10 12.41 6.23
N MET A 128 36.05 11.18 5.71
CA MET A 128 34.87 10.32 5.70
C MET A 128 34.98 9.20 6.74
N ASN A 129 33.87 8.89 7.38
CA ASN A 129 33.77 7.79 8.35
C ASN A 129 33.00 6.59 7.81
N ASP A 130 32.15 6.79 6.81
CA ASP A 130 31.48 5.73 6.04
C ASP A 130 31.23 6.20 4.61
N PHE A 131 31.34 5.28 3.66
CA PHE A 131 30.91 5.44 2.28
C PHE A 131 30.48 4.07 1.75
N LYS A 132 29.18 3.92 1.57
CA LYS A 132 28.57 2.66 1.20
C LYS A 132 27.61 2.86 0.03
N ILE A 133 27.72 2.02 -0.99
CA ILE A 133 26.79 1.93 -2.12
C ILE A 133 25.89 0.72 -1.91
N ARG A 134 24.60 0.88 -2.15
CA ARG A 134 23.58 -0.16 -1.99
C ARG A 134 22.81 -0.35 -3.28
N ALA A 135 22.44 -1.58 -3.58
CA ALA A 135 21.48 -1.93 -4.62
C ALA A 135 20.60 -3.07 -4.09
N GLY A 136 19.34 -3.02 -4.43
CA GLY A 136 18.35 -4.01 -4.01
C GLY A 136 17.29 -4.27 -5.06
N TRP A 137 16.79 -5.47 -5.02
CA TRP A 137 15.64 -5.92 -5.79
C TRP A 137 14.82 -6.87 -4.92
N GLY A 138 13.51 -6.83 -5.06
CA GLY A 138 12.65 -7.79 -4.39
C GLY A 138 11.20 -7.67 -4.82
N ILE A 139 10.47 -8.75 -4.57
CA ILE A 139 9.03 -8.85 -4.77
C ILE A 139 8.37 -8.93 -3.40
N THR A 140 7.31 -8.17 -3.20
CA THR A 140 6.46 -8.22 -2.01
C THR A 140 5.02 -8.47 -2.42
N GLY A 141 4.31 -9.30 -1.64
CA GLY A 141 2.91 -9.62 -1.85
C GLY A 141 1.99 -8.86 -0.90
N GLN A 142 0.79 -8.56 -1.39
CA GLN A 142 -0.29 -7.99 -0.62
C GLN A 142 -1.57 -8.82 -0.83
N GLN A 143 -2.29 -9.12 0.25
CA GLN A 143 -3.49 -9.97 0.26
C GLN A 143 -4.70 -9.31 0.94
N ASP A 144 -4.57 -8.09 1.44
CA ASP A 144 -5.61 -7.48 2.27
C ASP A 144 -6.76 -6.97 1.40
N LEU A 145 -7.94 -7.55 1.64
CA LEU A 145 -9.21 -7.22 1.01
C LEU A 145 -10.18 -6.63 2.06
N GLY A 146 -9.64 -6.04 3.12
CA GLY A 146 -10.45 -5.52 4.21
C GLY A 146 -11.21 -6.62 4.94
N ASP A 147 -12.52 -6.43 5.06
CA ASP A 147 -13.41 -7.37 5.78
C ASP A 147 -13.92 -8.52 4.90
N ASP A 148 -13.49 -8.64 3.64
CA ASP A 148 -13.80 -9.78 2.78
C ASP A 148 -12.78 -10.91 3.01
N PHE A 149 -13.19 -11.95 3.70
CA PHE A 149 -12.29 -13.02 4.14
C PHE A 149 -12.21 -14.22 3.22
N PHE A 150 -13.25 -14.44 2.41
CA PHE A 150 -13.34 -15.57 1.49
C PHE A 150 -13.98 -15.16 0.16
N PRO A 151 -13.43 -14.15 -0.53
CA PRO A 151 -14.03 -13.59 -1.74
C PRO A 151 -14.01 -14.55 -2.93
N TYR A 152 -13.30 -15.66 -2.82
CA TYR A 152 -13.24 -16.72 -3.82
C TYR A 152 -14.36 -17.78 -3.67
N LEU A 153 -15.10 -17.75 -2.55
CA LEU A 153 -16.19 -18.71 -2.32
C LEU A 153 -17.55 -18.13 -2.73
N PRO A 154 -18.38 -18.91 -3.43
CA PRO A 154 -19.77 -18.54 -3.62
C PRO A 154 -20.49 -18.60 -2.27
N VAL A 155 -20.96 -17.45 -1.80
CA VAL A 155 -21.71 -17.33 -0.56
C VAL A 155 -23.12 -16.80 -0.82
N TYR A 156 -24.07 -17.24 0.03
CA TYR A 156 -25.43 -16.76 -0.02
C TYR A 156 -25.72 -15.85 1.16
N MET A 157 -26.36 -14.74 0.86
CA MET A 157 -26.84 -13.81 1.86
C MET A 157 -28.35 -13.98 2.03
N ILE A 158 -28.82 -14.05 3.26
CA ILE A 158 -30.25 -13.96 3.55
C ILE A 158 -30.71 -12.56 3.17
N GLY A 159 -31.72 -12.45 2.31
CA GLY A 159 -32.35 -11.20 1.92
C GLY A 159 -32.88 -10.46 3.16
N LYS A 160 -32.99 -9.14 3.05
CA LYS A 160 -33.72 -8.36 4.06
C LYS A 160 -35.17 -8.82 4.10
N ASP A 161 -35.86 -8.62 5.22
CA ASP A 161 -37.25 -9.04 5.43
C ASP A 161 -38.25 -8.62 4.33
N GLN A 162 -37.92 -7.58 3.59
CA GLN A 162 -38.70 -7.10 2.43
C GLN A 162 -38.62 -8.02 1.20
N TYR A 163 -37.71 -8.99 1.16
CA TYR A 163 -37.58 -9.94 0.06
C TYR A 163 -38.12 -11.31 0.45
N ARG A 164 -39.42 -11.35 0.78
CA ARG A 164 -40.13 -12.57 1.11
C ARG A 164 -41.29 -12.77 0.12
N TYR A 165 -41.64 -13.99 -0.14
CA TYR A 165 -42.86 -14.32 -0.88
C TYR A 165 -43.71 -15.34 -0.06
N PRO A 166 -45.06 -15.32 -0.22
CA PRO A 166 -45.94 -16.25 0.50
C PRO A 166 -45.61 -17.69 0.12
N ASP A 167 -45.62 -18.59 1.11
CA ASP A 167 -45.42 -20.03 0.92
C ASP A 167 -46.69 -20.80 0.52
N GLY A 168 -47.80 -20.10 0.36
CA GLY A 168 -49.10 -20.68 0.04
C GLY A 168 -49.86 -21.25 1.26
N ASN A 169 -49.22 -21.38 2.42
CA ASN A 169 -49.80 -21.94 3.66
C ASN A 169 -49.94 -20.91 4.78
N GLY A 170 -49.90 -19.63 4.45
CA GLY A 170 -49.97 -18.52 5.41
C GLY A 170 -48.61 -18.13 6.01
N GLY A 171 -47.51 -18.76 5.58
CA GLY A 171 -46.15 -18.42 5.94
C GLY A 171 -45.41 -17.63 4.84
N TRP A 172 -44.16 -17.30 5.10
CA TRP A 172 -43.29 -16.55 4.22
C TRP A 172 -41.97 -17.26 3.94
N ILE A 173 -41.58 -17.35 2.68
CA ILE A 173 -40.28 -17.85 2.25
C ILE A 173 -39.32 -16.66 2.11
N THR A 174 -38.21 -16.70 2.82
CA THR A 174 -37.13 -15.68 2.72
C THR A 174 -36.31 -15.96 1.47
N VAL A 175 -36.12 -14.95 0.61
CA VAL A 175 -35.29 -15.04 -0.57
C VAL A 175 -33.81 -15.03 -0.17
N ILE A 176 -33.08 -15.99 -0.66
CA ILE A 176 -31.60 -16.05 -0.52
C ILE A 176 -30.99 -15.42 -1.78
N LYS A 177 -30.14 -14.42 -1.59
CA LYS A 177 -29.39 -13.77 -2.65
C LYS A 177 -27.99 -14.35 -2.68
N ALA A 178 -27.53 -14.82 -3.84
CA ALA A 178 -26.14 -15.16 -4.06
C ALA A 178 -25.29 -13.89 -4.11
N ASN A 179 -24.11 -13.95 -3.52
CA ASN A 179 -23.10 -12.88 -3.62
C ASN A 179 -22.14 -13.17 -4.77
N GLY A 180 -21.50 -12.13 -5.30
CA GLY A 180 -20.43 -12.27 -6.29
C GLY A 180 -19.20 -12.91 -5.65
N TYR A 181 -18.49 -13.71 -6.43
CA TYR A 181 -17.24 -14.34 -6.02
C TYR A 181 -16.26 -14.35 -7.19
N ASN A 182 -14.97 -14.48 -6.85
CA ASN A 182 -13.91 -14.60 -7.84
C ASN A 182 -12.90 -15.66 -7.40
N ALA A 183 -12.96 -16.84 -8.01
CA ALA A 183 -12.07 -17.96 -7.68
C ALA A 183 -10.61 -17.71 -8.10
N ASP A 184 -10.38 -16.79 -9.05
CA ASP A 184 -9.07 -16.49 -9.63
C ASP A 184 -8.31 -15.40 -8.85
N LEU A 185 -8.83 -14.99 -7.69
CA LEU A 185 -8.15 -14.01 -6.83
C LEU A 185 -6.80 -14.53 -6.36
N LYS A 186 -5.78 -13.71 -6.54
CA LYS A 186 -4.39 -14.01 -6.20
C LYS A 186 -3.70 -12.83 -5.51
N TRP A 187 -2.47 -13.03 -5.12
CA TRP A 187 -1.64 -12.00 -4.54
C TRP A 187 -1.46 -10.81 -5.49
N GLU A 188 -1.58 -9.60 -4.94
CA GLU A 188 -1.07 -8.39 -5.58
C GLU A 188 0.43 -8.36 -5.36
N GLU A 189 1.21 -8.11 -6.42
CA GLU A 189 2.67 -8.17 -6.34
C GLU A 189 3.30 -6.80 -6.65
N THR A 190 4.25 -6.42 -5.81
CA THR A 190 5.07 -5.23 -6.04
C THR A 190 6.53 -5.62 -6.22
N THR A 191 7.04 -5.43 -7.42
CA THR A 191 8.47 -5.54 -7.73
C THR A 191 9.14 -4.20 -7.46
N THR A 192 10.16 -4.21 -6.61
CA THR A 192 10.93 -3.01 -6.24
C THR A 192 12.37 -3.14 -6.66
N TRP A 193 12.90 -2.11 -7.33
CA TRP A 193 14.32 -1.88 -7.56
C TRP A 193 14.73 -0.64 -6.79
N ASN A 194 15.83 -0.70 -6.08
CA ASN A 194 16.38 0.45 -5.37
C ASN A 194 17.90 0.49 -5.47
N ALA A 195 18.44 1.70 -5.47
CA ALA A 195 19.85 1.97 -5.38
C ALA A 195 20.07 3.16 -4.44
N GLY A 196 21.12 3.12 -3.64
CA GLY A 196 21.38 4.18 -2.67
C GLY A 196 22.84 4.32 -2.32
N ILE A 197 23.16 5.47 -1.73
CA ILE A 197 24.48 5.82 -1.23
C ILE A 197 24.33 6.32 0.20
N ASP A 198 25.12 5.76 1.12
CA ASP A 198 25.24 6.24 2.49
C ASP A 198 26.63 6.84 2.69
N MET A 199 26.71 8.00 3.31
CA MET A 199 27.97 8.66 3.63
C MET A 199 27.95 9.21 5.04
N ALA A 200 29.10 9.19 5.71
CA ALA A 200 29.27 9.80 7.01
C ALA A 200 30.59 10.59 7.06
N PHE A 201 30.55 11.74 7.72
CA PHE A 201 31.67 12.68 7.79
C PHE A 201 31.87 13.19 9.24
N LEU A 202 33.05 13.78 9.49
CA LEU A 202 33.34 14.50 10.73
C LEU A 202 33.07 13.68 12.00
N ASN A 203 33.59 12.45 12.07
CA ASN A 203 33.34 11.50 13.13
C ASN A 203 31.83 11.20 13.33
N ASN A 204 31.14 10.93 12.23
CA ASN A 204 29.69 10.66 12.17
C ASN A 204 28.83 11.83 12.67
N ARG A 205 29.34 13.06 12.68
CA ARG A 205 28.51 14.24 12.96
C ARG A 205 27.54 14.53 11.84
N VAL A 206 28.00 14.40 10.60
CA VAL A 206 27.18 14.53 9.41
C VAL A 206 26.99 13.16 8.79
N THR A 207 25.74 12.73 8.66
CA THR A 207 25.36 11.52 7.93
C THR A 207 24.36 11.86 6.85
N THR A 208 24.51 11.28 5.68
CA THR A 208 23.59 11.51 4.55
C THR A 208 23.30 10.23 3.80
N SER A 209 22.08 10.11 3.30
CA SER A 209 21.67 9.08 2.36
C SER A 209 20.99 9.68 1.15
N ILE A 210 21.20 9.05 0.01
CA ILE A 210 20.53 9.34 -1.25
C ILE A 210 20.01 8.01 -1.77
N ASP A 211 18.72 7.92 -2.01
CA ASP A 211 18.06 6.71 -2.48
C ASP A 211 17.25 7.01 -3.75
N PHE A 212 17.28 6.07 -4.69
CA PHE A 212 16.43 6.05 -5.87
C PHE A 212 15.69 4.73 -5.89
N TYR A 213 14.41 4.76 -6.24
CA TYR A 213 13.62 3.56 -6.37
C TYR A 213 12.66 3.60 -7.55
N LYS A 214 12.36 2.40 -8.04
CA LYS A 214 11.27 2.13 -8.97
C LYS A 214 10.47 0.95 -8.43
N ARG A 215 9.15 1.12 -8.33
CA ARG A 215 8.19 0.09 -7.89
C ARG A 215 7.15 -0.10 -8.98
N ASN A 216 6.95 -1.34 -9.37
CA ASN A 216 5.86 -1.75 -10.26
C ASN A 216 4.94 -2.66 -9.46
N THR A 217 3.71 -2.22 -9.26
CA THR A 217 2.65 -3.03 -8.65
C THR A 217 1.76 -3.56 -9.74
N GLU A 218 1.56 -4.85 -9.75
CA GLU A 218 0.71 -5.58 -10.70
C GLU A 218 -0.39 -6.33 -9.96
N ASP A 219 -1.44 -6.68 -10.69
CA ASP A 219 -2.56 -7.45 -10.14
C ASP A 219 -3.18 -6.78 -8.90
N LEU A 220 -3.33 -5.45 -8.93
CA LEU A 220 -3.95 -4.68 -7.85
C LEU A 220 -5.30 -5.27 -7.44
N LEU A 221 -5.44 -5.56 -6.16
CA LEU A 221 -6.70 -6.02 -5.57
C LEU A 221 -7.68 -4.85 -5.48
N ASN A 222 -8.74 -4.90 -6.28
CA ASN A 222 -9.69 -3.81 -6.38
C ASN A 222 -11.14 -4.32 -6.50
N TRP A 223 -12.09 -3.51 -6.02
CA TRP A 223 -13.51 -3.73 -6.22
C TRP A 223 -13.92 -3.16 -7.58
N VAL A 224 -14.35 -4.02 -8.48
CA VAL A 224 -14.64 -3.67 -9.87
C VAL A 224 -16.07 -4.00 -10.25
N THR A 225 -16.62 -3.19 -11.17
CA THR A 225 -17.88 -3.52 -11.84
C THR A 225 -17.63 -4.60 -12.88
N VAL A 226 -18.52 -5.56 -12.98
CA VAL A 226 -18.51 -6.64 -13.96
C VAL A 226 -19.75 -6.56 -14.85
N ASP A 227 -19.66 -7.11 -16.04
CA ASP A 227 -20.77 -7.10 -16.99
C ASP A 227 -21.97 -7.86 -16.41
N ALA A 228 -23.17 -7.35 -16.69
CA ALA A 228 -24.41 -7.95 -16.25
C ALA A 228 -24.54 -9.37 -16.79
N GLY A 229 -24.79 -10.32 -15.87
CA GLY A 229 -24.93 -11.73 -16.22
C GLY A 229 -23.61 -12.53 -16.25
N SER A 230 -22.46 -11.86 -16.12
CA SER A 230 -21.15 -12.54 -16.02
C SER A 230 -20.86 -13.06 -14.62
N ASN A 231 -21.55 -12.53 -13.61
CA ASN A 231 -21.45 -12.96 -12.20
C ASN A 231 -22.81 -12.80 -11.51
N LEU A 232 -22.92 -13.31 -10.27
CA LEU A 232 -24.14 -13.24 -9.46
C LEU A 232 -24.43 -11.82 -8.94
N THR A 233 -23.45 -10.93 -9.01
CA THR A 233 -23.58 -9.50 -8.73
C THR A 233 -22.91 -8.69 -9.83
N ASN A 234 -23.19 -7.40 -9.90
CA ASN A 234 -22.60 -6.49 -10.88
C ASN A 234 -21.23 -5.91 -10.44
N SER A 235 -20.68 -6.38 -9.33
CA SER A 235 -19.36 -5.98 -8.87
C SER A 235 -18.73 -7.05 -7.96
N MET A 236 -17.41 -7.16 -7.98
CA MET A 236 -16.65 -8.13 -7.20
C MET A 236 -15.20 -7.68 -7.01
N ASN A 237 -14.49 -8.31 -6.08
CA ASN A 237 -13.03 -8.18 -5.97
C ASN A 237 -12.35 -8.87 -7.15
N ALA A 238 -11.38 -8.20 -7.76
CA ALA A 238 -10.57 -8.76 -8.84
C ALA A 238 -9.15 -8.19 -8.81
N ASN A 239 -8.20 -8.95 -9.36
CA ASN A 239 -6.83 -8.51 -9.61
C ASN A 239 -6.81 -7.73 -10.93
N ILE A 240 -7.09 -6.45 -10.86
CA ILE A 240 -7.14 -5.58 -12.05
C ILE A 240 -6.43 -4.28 -11.75
N GLY A 241 -5.47 -3.98 -12.61
CA GLY A 241 -4.75 -2.73 -12.56
C GLY A 241 -3.27 -2.93 -12.28
N SER A 242 -2.52 -1.92 -12.67
CA SER A 242 -1.08 -1.85 -12.41
C SER A 242 -0.68 -0.39 -12.19
N LEU A 243 0.30 -0.21 -11.32
CA LEU A 243 0.79 1.09 -10.89
C LEU A 243 2.32 1.11 -10.93
N GLU A 244 2.90 2.17 -11.46
CA GLU A 244 4.32 2.45 -11.40
C GLU A 244 4.59 3.62 -10.45
N ASN A 245 5.58 3.47 -9.55
CA ASN A 245 6.11 4.52 -8.72
C ASN A 245 7.61 4.66 -8.95
N ILE A 246 8.06 5.89 -9.20
CA ILE A 246 9.48 6.25 -9.29
C ILE A 246 9.73 7.37 -8.31
N GLY A 247 10.81 7.27 -7.53
CA GLY A 247 11.13 8.29 -6.56
C GLY A 247 12.61 8.43 -6.26
N ALA A 248 12.93 9.57 -5.64
CA ALA A 248 14.24 9.89 -5.11
C ALA A 248 14.07 10.46 -3.71
N GLU A 249 14.92 10.03 -2.79
CA GLU A 249 14.92 10.46 -1.40
C GLU A 249 16.32 10.96 -1.03
N PHE A 250 16.35 12.07 -0.31
CA PHE A 250 17.58 12.62 0.27
C PHE A 250 17.35 12.84 1.75
N ALA A 251 18.28 12.36 2.56
CA ALA A 251 18.29 12.61 3.99
C ALA A 251 19.66 13.07 4.43
N ILE A 252 19.69 14.08 5.30
CA ILE A 252 20.89 14.54 5.98
C ILE A 252 20.61 14.76 7.45
N THR A 253 21.47 14.24 8.30
CA THR A 253 21.46 14.52 9.74
C THR A 253 22.79 15.10 10.12
N ASP A 254 22.76 16.24 10.80
CA ASP A 254 23.94 16.93 11.34
C ASP A 254 23.81 17.10 12.84
N ARG A 255 24.95 17.01 13.53
CA ARG A 255 25.11 17.31 14.96
C ARG A 255 26.05 18.49 15.14
N PRO A 256 25.56 19.72 14.89
CA PRO A 256 26.40 20.92 14.95
C PRO A 256 27.05 21.12 16.32
N ILE A 257 26.33 20.77 17.38
CA ILE A 257 26.82 20.92 18.76
C ILE A 257 26.73 19.59 19.49
N VAL A 258 27.89 19.09 19.93
CA VAL A 258 27.99 17.90 20.79
C VAL A 258 28.88 18.25 21.97
N LYS A 259 28.27 18.57 23.12
CA LYS A 259 28.94 18.85 24.39
C LYS A 259 28.45 17.90 25.48
N LYS A 260 29.17 17.78 26.60
CA LYS A 260 28.86 16.85 27.69
C LYS A 260 27.40 16.92 28.17
N ASN A 261 26.82 18.11 28.22
CA ASN A 261 25.48 18.36 28.78
C ASN A 261 24.51 18.94 27.73
N PHE A 262 24.94 19.11 26.47
CA PHE A 262 24.09 19.70 25.44
C PHE A 262 24.45 19.12 24.07
N THR A 263 23.44 18.57 23.40
CA THR A 263 23.54 18.11 22.02
C THR A 263 22.43 18.74 21.20
N TRP A 264 22.78 19.27 20.05
CA TRP A 264 21.83 19.68 19.02
C TRP A 264 21.99 18.76 17.83
N THR A 265 20.90 18.12 17.43
CA THR A 265 20.79 17.33 16.20
C THR A 265 19.75 17.96 15.30
N THR A 266 20.10 18.17 14.05
CA THR A 266 19.17 18.64 13.01
C THR A 266 19.12 17.63 11.89
N SER A 267 17.90 17.31 11.41
CA SER A 267 17.69 16.36 10.33
C SER A 267 16.78 16.98 9.27
N TYR A 268 17.17 16.84 8.01
CA TYR A 268 16.39 17.30 6.86
C TYR A 268 16.19 16.15 5.89
N ASN A 269 14.94 15.91 5.49
CA ASN A 269 14.56 14.88 4.55
C ASN A 269 13.74 15.49 3.43
N VAL A 270 14.05 15.10 2.21
CA VAL A 270 13.28 15.44 1.00
C VAL A 270 12.98 14.17 0.26
N ALA A 271 11.71 13.97 -0.09
CA ALA A 271 11.29 12.88 -0.95
C ALA A 271 10.53 13.44 -2.15
N TRP A 272 10.94 13.02 -3.34
CA TRP A 272 10.22 13.23 -4.58
C TRP A 272 9.65 11.91 -5.05
N ASN A 273 8.36 11.88 -5.38
CA ASN A 273 7.67 10.70 -5.89
C ASN A 273 6.78 11.05 -7.09
N LYS A 274 6.77 10.18 -8.06
CA LYS A 274 5.87 10.22 -9.21
C LYS A 274 5.22 8.85 -9.38
N ASN A 275 3.91 8.80 -9.27
CA ASN A 275 3.15 7.60 -9.58
C ASN A 275 2.43 7.72 -10.93
N LYS A 276 2.12 6.59 -11.54
CA LYS A 276 1.41 6.49 -12.80
C LYS A 276 0.65 5.18 -12.87
N ILE A 277 -0.64 5.25 -13.14
CA ILE A 277 -1.45 4.08 -13.46
C ILE A 277 -1.04 3.59 -14.85
N THR A 278 -0.65 2.33 -14.94
CA THR A 278 -0.21 1.71 -16.20
C THR A 278 -1.29 0.81 -16.81
N LYS A 279 -2.23 0.30 -15.97
CA LYS A 279 -3.35 -0.54 -16.39
C LYS A 279 -4.53 -0.38 -15.43
N LEU A 280 -5.76 -0.39 -15.94
CA LEU A 280 -7.00 -0.34 -15.14
C LEU A 280 -8.00 -1.46 -15.45
N LEU A 281 -7.91 -2.07 -16.64
CA LEU A 281 -8.80 -3.14 -17.11
C LEU A 281 -7.99 -4.30 -17.71
N LYS A 282 -8.65 -5.43 -17.96
CA LYS A 282 -8.07 -6.52 -18.76
C LYS A 282 -7.88 -6.15 -20.25
N GLY A 283 -8.57 -5.09 -20.74
CA GLY A 283 -8.48 -4.57 -22.12
C GLY A 283 -7.62 -3.31 -22.25
N ASP A 284 -7.48 -2.82 -23.48
CA ASP A 284 -6.62 -1.68 -23.85
C ASP A 284 -7.38 -0.35 -24.00
N ASP A 285 -8.59 -0.23 -23.42
CA ASP A 285 -9.35 1.02 -23.49
C ASP A 285 -8.64 2.12 -22.69
N LYS A 286 -7.98 3.03 -23.39
CA LYS A 286 -7.25 4.16 -22.82
C LYS A 286 -8.16 5.29 -22.34
N ASP A 287 -9.41 5.29 -22.76
CA ASP A 287 -10.38 6.31 -22.37
C ASP A 287 -11.17 5.90 -21.12
N TYR A 288 -11.09 4.63 -20.76
CA TYR A 288 -11.69 4.15 -19.54
C TYR A 288 -11.08 4.83 -18.30
N PHE A 289 -11.96 5.27 -17.41
CA PHE A 289 -11.58 5.83 -16.11
C PHE A 289 -12.52 5.30 -15.02
N VAL A 290 -12.04 5.33 -13.80
CA VAL A 290 -12.80 4.96 -12.60
C VAL A 290 -12.94 6.20 -11.73
N ALA A 291 -14.15 6.68 -11.56
CA ALA A 291 -14.45 7.76 -10.60
C ALA A 291 -14.14 7.28 -9.18
N THR A 292 -13.48 8.10 -8.38
CA THR A 292 -13.00 7.72 -7.02
C THR A 292 -13.15 8.89 -6.05
N GLY A 293 -13.02 8.59 -4.75
CA GLY A 293 -13.18 9.56 -3.68
C GLY A 293 -14.65 9.74 -3.28
N ASP A 294 -14.87 10.52 -2.23
CA ASP A 294 -16.20 10.83 -1.73
C ASP A 294 -16.91 11.82 -2.64
N GLY A 295 -18.21 11.69 -2.76
CA GLY A 295 -19.05 12.66 -3.50
C GLY A 295 -19.09 14.02 -2.80
N ILE A 296 -19.15 15.09 -3.58
CA ILE A 296 -19.30 16.46 -3.05
C ILE A 296 -20.71 16.62 -2.50
N SER A 297 -20.85 16.67 -1.19
CA SER A 297 -22.16 16.72 -0.50
C SER A 297 -22.95 18.02 -0.78
N ALA A 298 -22.28 19.13 -1.04
CA ALA A 298 -22.91 20.43 -1.35
C ALA A 298 -23.29 20.59 -2.82
N GLY A 299 -23.07 19.58 -3.67
CA GLY A 299 -23.34 19.62 -5.10
C GLY A 299 -24.24 18.47 -5.55
N THR A 300 -23.90 17.92 -6.71
CA THR A 300 -24.64 16.82 -7.34
C THR A 300 -24.34 15.44 -6.75
N GLY A 301 -23.50 15.35 -5.72
CA GLY A 301 -22.99 14.08 -5.18
C GLY A 301 -21.89 13.43 -6.05
N GLY A 302 -21.49 14.10 -7.15
CA GLY A 302 -20.44 13.60 -8.04
C GLY A 302 -19.05 13.68 -7.43
N THR A 303 -18.17 12.77 -7.81
CA THR A 303 -16.77 12.79 -7.44
C THR A 303 -15.96 13.69 -8.38
N VAL A 304 -14.87 14.28 -7.86
CA VAL A 304 -13.94 15.11 -8.65
C VAL A 304 -12.58 14.43 -8.88
N LEU A 305 -12.45 13.20 -8.41
CA LEU A 305 -11.23 12.41 -8.57
C LEU A 305 -11.49 11.21 -9.49
N ALA A 306 -10.49 10.83 -10.25
CA ALA A 306 -10.55 9.64 -11.08
C ALA A 306 -9.19 8.93 -11.18
N HIS A 307 -9.26 7.62 -11.46
CA HIS A 307 -8.15 6.81 -11.93
C HIS A 307 -8.25 6.69 -13.44
N LYS A 308 -7.19 7.05 -14.17
CA LYS A 308 -7.07 6.87 -15.62
C LYS A 308 -5.66 6.42 -15.97
N VAL A 309 -5.55 5.51 -16.95
CA VAL A 309 -4.25 5.06 -17.46
C VAL A 309 -3.43 6.25 -17.97
N GLY A 310 -2.14 6.28 -17.61
CA GLY A 310 -1.24 7.36 -17.99
C GLY A 310 -1.13 8.50 -16.98
N TYR A 311 -2.05 8.57 -16.02
CA TYR A 311 -2.12 9.61 -14.98
C TYR A 311 -1.78 9.05 -13.59
N PRO A 312 -1.40 9.93 -12.64
CA PRO A 312 -1.30 9.54 -11.25
C PRO A 312 -2.64 9.03 -10.69
N ALA A 313 -2.57 8.13 -9.73
CA ALA A 313 -3.76 7.69 -9.00
C ALA A 313 -4.46 8.88 -8.32
N SER A 314 -5.80 8.86 -8.29
CA SER A 314 -6.61 9.91 -7.67
C SER A 314 -6.29 11.31 -8.20
N SER A 315 -6.15 11.45 -9.52
CA SER A 315 -6.02 12.76 -10.17
C SER A 315 -7.37 13.46 -10.23
N PHE A 316 -7.35 14.79 -10.19
CA PHE A 316 -8.57 15.59 -10.39
C PHE A 316 -9.10 15.40 -11.82
N TYR A 317 -10.39 15.09 -11.93
CA TYR A 317 -11.14 14.99 -13.18
C TYR A 317 -12.25 16.04 -13.16
N VAL A 318 -11.95 17.19 -13.78
CA VAL A 318 -12.68 18.43 -13.58
C VAL A 318 -12.88 19.18 -14.91
N TYR A 319 -13.82 20.15 -14.92
CA TYR A 319 -13.93 21.12 -16.01
C TYR A 319 -12.82 22.15 -15.91
N GLU A 320 -12.39 22.68 -17.06
CA GLU A 320 -11.46 23.80 -17.15
C GLU A 320 -12.23 25.12 -16.97
N GLN A 321 -11.79 25.94 -16.01
CA GLN A 321 -12.41 27.21 -15.68
C GLN A 321 -12.08 28.28 -16.70
N VAL A 322 -13.08 29.08 -17.14
CA VAL A 322 -12.86 30.28 -17.93
C VAL A 322 -12.55 31.46 -17.02
N TYR A 323 -11.53 32.26 -17.41
CA TYR A 323 -11.12 33.47 -16.69
C TYR A 323 -11.31 34.72 -17.54
N ASP A 324 -11.60 35.85 -16.89
CA ASP A 324 -11.65 37.16 -17.53
C ASP A 324 -10.22 37.69 -17.82
N GLU A 325 -10.13 38.86 -18.47
CA GLU A 325 -8.88 39.55 -18.83
C GLU A 325 -8.01 39.89 -17.61
N ASN A 326 -8.59 39.94 -16.42
CA ASN A 326 -7.92 40.23 -15.15
C ASN A 326 -7.50 38.94 -14.40
N GLY A 327 -7.73 37.76 -14.97
CA GLY A 327 -7.44 36.47 -14.38
C GLY A 327 -8.43 36.05 -13.28
N LYS A 328 -9.62 36.67 -13.23
CA LYS A 328 -10.68 36.28 -12.31
C LYS A 328 -11.58 35.24 -12.96
N ALA A 329 -11.87 34.17 -12.22
CA ALA A 329 -12.79 33.13 -12.68
C ALA A 329 -14.19 33.67 -12.97
N ILE A 330 -14.75 33.34 -14.12
CA ILE A 330 -16.13 33.64 -14.49
C ILE A 330 -17.01 32.50 -13.98
N GLU A 331 -17.81 32.75 -12.97
CA GLU A 331 -18.65 31.76 -12.33
C GLU A 331 -19.60 31.07 -13.32
N GLY A 332 -19.67 29.75 -13.28
CA GLY A 332 -20.54 28.92 -14.12
C GLY A 332 -20.10 28.79 -15.58
N MET A 333 -18.96 29.39 -15.99
CA MET A 333 -18.42 29.24 -17.34
C MET A 333 -17.21 28.28 -17.37
N PHE A 334 -17.29 27.30 -18.24
CA PHE A 334 -16.26 26.31 -18.45
C PHE A 334 -15.84 26.28 -19.92
N VAL A 335 -14.61 25.79 -20.16
CA VAL A 335 -14.08 25.66 -21.53
C VAL A 335 -14.73 24.45 -22.19
N ASP A 336 -15.27 24.67 -23.39
CA ASP A 336 -15.66 23.60 -24.31
C ASP A 336 -14.38 23.00 -24.92
N ARG A 337 -13.95 21.87 -24.37
CA ARG A 337 -12.67 21.26 -24.73
C ARG A 337 -12.73 20.42 -25.99
N ASN A 338 -13.89 19.85 -26.27
CA ASN A 338 -14.11 19.03 -27.47
C ASN A 338 -14.62 19.85 -28.65
N GLY A 339 -15.09 21.11 -28.42
CA GLY A 339 -15.54 22.06 -29.44
C GLY A 339 -16.89 21.73 -30.02
N ASP A 340 -17.75 21.01 -29.30
CA ASP A 340 -19.10 20.63 -29.79
C ASP A 340 -20.20 21.67 -29.48
N GLY A 341 -19.87 22.72 -28.72
CA GLY A 341 -20.77 23.80 -28.34
C GLY A 341 -21.66 23.47 -27.13
N VAL A 342 -21.43 22.33 -26.44
CA VAL A 342 -22.21 21.87 -25.28
C VAL A 342 -21.28 21.51 -24.14
N ILE A 343 -21.38 22.23 -23.01
CA ILE A 343 -20.57 21.88 -21.81
C ILE A 343 -21.18 20.67 -21.10
N ASN A 344 -20.49 19.55 -21.13
CA ASN A 344 -20.92 18.29 -20.53
C ASN A 344 -19.72 17.47 -19.98
N SER A 345 -19.94 16.18 -19.60
CA SER A 345 -18.88 15.33 -19.04
C SER A 345 -17.66 15.12 -19.96
N ASP A 346 -17.83 15.30 -21.26
CA ASP A 346 -16.79 15.06 -22.27
C ASP A 346 -15.76 16.22 -22.30
N ASP A 347 -16.10 17.37 -21.69
CA ASP A 347 -15.19 18.50 -21.50
C ASP A 347 -14.32 18.39 -20.26
N LYS A 348 -14.54 17.37 -19.44
CA LYS A 348 -13.69 17.13 -18.26
C LYS A 348 -12.34 16.60 -18.68
N TYR A 349 -11.33 16.98 -17.93
CA TYR A 349 -9.95 16.53 -18.17
C TYR A 349 -9.25 16.14 -16.88
N MET A 350 -8.22 15.32 -17.03
CA MET A 350 -7.34 14.96 -15.93
C MET A 350 -6.37 16.12 -15.67
N TYR A 351 -6.45 16.67 -14.46
CA TYR A 351 -5.62 17.82 -14.04
C TYR A 351 -4.41 17.33 -13.24
N HIS A 352 -4.26 17.72 -11.99
CA HIS A 352 -3.16 17.32 -11.13
C HIS A 352 -3.57 16.19 -10.18
N SER A 353 -2.58 15.45 -9.67
CA SER A 353 -2.83 14.55 -8.55
C SER A 353 -3.13 15.35 -7.28
N LYS A 354 -3.97 14.78 -6.42
CA LYS A 354 -4.19 15.31 -5.06
C LYS A 354 -2.94 15.15 -4.17
N ASP A 355 -2.06 14.20 -4.51
CA ASP A 355 -0.89 13.88 -3.70
C ASP A 355 0.30 14.78 -4.06
N PRO A 356 1.05 15.29 -3.09
CA PRO A 356 2.20 16.13 -3.35
C PRO A 356 3.30 15.34 -4.05
N LYS A 357 3.94 15.95 -5.04
CA LYS A 357 5.10 15.36 -5.74
C LYS A 357 6.38 15.41 -4.90
N VAL A 358 6.46 16.38 -3.99
CA VAL A 358 7.60 16.60 -3.10
C VAL A 358 7.10 16.74 -1.69
N THR A 359 7.70 16.00 -0.77
CA THR A 359 7.50 16.14 0.67
C THR A 359 8.83 16.48 1.33
N MET A 360 8.79 17.36 2.31
CA MET A 360 9.98 17.80 3.05
C MET A 360 9.69 17.74 4.55
N ASN A 361 10.68 17.30 5.30
CA ASN A 361 10.63 17.32 6.76
C ASN A 361 11.93 17.88 7.32
N TRP A 362 11.80 18.78 8.30
CA TRP A 362 12.92 19.32 9.04
C TRP A 362 12.66 19.17 10.53
N THR A 363 13.56 18.46 11.20
CA THR A 363 13.46 18.16 12.63
C THR A 363 14.68 18.69 13.34
N ASN A 364 14.47 19.36 14.47
CA ASN A 364 15.53 19.76 15.39
C ASN A 364 15.28 19.09 16.74
N THR A 365 16.31 18.49 17.29
CA THR A 365 16.30 17.85 18.59
C THR A 365 17.38 18.49 19.47
N PHE A 366 17.00 18.97 20.63
CA PHE A 366 17.91 19.53 21.60
C PHE A 366 17.88 18.67 22.86
N ASN A 367 19.03 18.12 23.22
CA ASN A 367 19.17 17.35 24.45
C ASN A 367 19.99 18.20 25.44
N PHE A 368 19.42 18.51 26.59
CA PHE A 368 20.11 19.21 27.67
C PHE A 368 20.00 18.45 28.98
N LYS A 369 21.12 17.82 29.41
CA LYS A 369 21.15 16.90 30.55
C LYS A 369 20.11 15.77 30.38
N ASN A 370 19.05 15.78 31.19
CA ASN A 370 17.96 14.78 31.18
C ASN A 370 16.70 15.29 30.43
N TRP A 371 16.80 16.40 29.72
CA TRP A 371 15.69 16.99 28.98
C TRP A 371 15.87 16.84 27.48
N ASP A 372 14.82 16.42 26.80
CA ASP A 372 14.72 16.29 25.34
C ASP A 372 13.67 17.28 24.84
N PHE A 373 14.00 18.02 23.77
CA PHE A 373 13.12 19.00 23.13
C PHE A 373 13.12 18.79 21.63
#